data_8025ec659c42a50d6977c09081b670fb
#
_entry.id   8025ec659c42a50d6977c09081b670fb
#
_cell.length_a   1.000
_cell.length_b   1.000
_cell.length_c   1.000
_cell.angle_alpha   90.00
_cell.angle_beta   90.00
_cell.angle_gamma   90.00
#
_symmetry.space_group_name_H-M   'P 1'
#
loop_
_entity.id
_entity.type
_entity.pdbx_description
1 polymer ?
#
loop_
_entity_poly.entity_id
_entity_poly.type
_entity_poly.pdbx_seq_one_letter_code
_entity_poly.pdbx_strand_id
1 'polypeptide(L)'
;MAKSYLSDYIQHCMSFYIRYRNPVFNTKVDELNWNACNNALSNMSVYTKDLICELYKDASRDNVIRLAAENNMSEFDMWKLLRAIEKRIAKERGLI
;
A
#
# COMPACT_ATOMS: atom_id res chain seq x y z
N MET A 1 -10.60 -0.32 16.38
CA MET A 1 -11.08 -1.33 15.44
C MET A 1 -9.98 -2.32 15.15
N ALA A 2 -10.26 -3.60 15.27
CA ALA A 2 -9.26 -4.62 15.00
C ALA A 2 -8.90 -4.62 13.51
N LYS A 3 -7.62 -4.72 13.19
CA LYS A 3 -7.18 -4.88 11.81
C LYS A 3 -7.61 -6.26 11.30
N SER A 4 -8.03 -6.32 10.05
CA SER A 4 -8.32 -7.59 9.42
C SER A 4 -7.01 -8.31 9.06
N TYR A 5 -7.10 -9.61 8.93
CA TYR A 5 -5.98 -10.43 8.46
C TYR A 5 -5.49 -9.97 7.09
N LEU A 6 -6.45 -9.58 6.23
CA LEU A 6 -6.15 -9.08 4.90
C LEU A 6 -5.34 -7.78 4.96
N SER A 7 -5.76 -6.84 5.80
CA SER A 7 -5.04 -5.56 5.95
C SER A 7 -3.60 -5.76 6.41
N ASP A 8 -3.38 -6.66 7.37
CA ASP A 8 -2.02 -6.96 7.85
C ASP A 8 -1.17 -7.60 6.76
N TYR A 9 -1.75 -8.49 5.96
CA TYR A 9 -1.03 -9.12 4.85
C TYR A 9 -0.66 -8.10 3.78
N ILE A 10 -1.58 -7.22 3.42
CA ILE A 10 -1.31 -6.16 2.43
C ILE A 10 -0.23 -5.19 2.94
N GLN A 11 -0.26 -4.86 4.23
CA GLN A 11 0.79 -4.04 4.86
C GLN A 11 2.16 -4.71 4.69
N HIS A 12 2.22 -6.02 4.89
CA HIS A 12 3.44 -6.80 4.69
C HIS A 12 3.91 -6.74 3.23
N CYS A 13 3.00 -6.92 2.28
CA CYS A 13 3.33 -6.84 0.85
C CYS A 13 3.87 -5.46 0.47
N MET A 14 3.25 -4.41 0.92
CA MET A 14 3.68 -3.04 0.63
C MET A 14 5.02 -2.71 1.29
N SER A 15 5.26 -3.16 2.50
CA SER A 15 6.55 -2.96 3.18
C SER A 15 7.69 -3.61 2.38
N PHE A 16 7.45 -4.81 1.86
CA PHE A 16 8.43 -5.50 1.02
C PHE A 16 8.64 -4.74 -0.30
N TYR A 17 7.56 -4.33 -0.97
CA TYR A 17 7.62 -3.60 -2.23
C TYR A 17 8.40 -2.28 -2.10
N ILE A 18 8.14 -1.52 -1.04
CA ILE A 18 8.80 -0.23 -0.79
C ILE A 18 10.29 -0.41 -0.54
N ARG A 19 10.66 -1.49 0.16
CA ARG A 19 12.06 -1.76 0.54
C ARG A 19 12.91 -2.13 -0.65
N TYR A 20 12.37 -2.86 -1.64
CA TYR A 20 13.14 -3.42 -2.74
C TYR A 20 12.61 -2.95 -4.08
N ARG A 21 13.30 -2.03 -4.73
CA ARG A 21 12.92 -1.54 -6.07
C ARG A 21 13.25 -2.56 -7.16
N ASN A 22 14.39 -3.25 -7.04
CA ASN A 22 14.84 -4.28 -7.97
C ASN A 22 15.09 -5.56 -7.19
N PRO A 23 14.02 -6.24 -6.77
CA PRO A 23 14.17 -7.37 -5.86
C PRO A 23 14.71 -8.61 -6.56
N VAL A 24 15.50 -9.39 -5.80
CA VAL A 24 15.78 -10.77 -6.12
C VAL A 24 14.85 -11.62 -5.27
N PHE A 25 13.99 -12.37 -5.93
CA PHE A 25 12.98 -13.16 -5.22
C PHE A 25 13.54 -14.49 -4.77
N ASN A 26 13.43 -14.79 -3.48
CA ASN A 26 13.83 -16.07 -2.92
C ASN A 26 12.72 -17.11 -3.00
N THR A 27 11.46 -16.67 -3.09
CA THR A 27 10.30 -17.54 -3.13
C THR A 27 9.29 -17.03 -4.15
N LYS A 28 8.41 -17.94 -4.60
CA LYS A 28 7.32 -17.56 -5.49
C LYS A 28 6.32 -16.62 -4.79
N VAL A 29 6.13 -16.78 -3.49
CA VAL A 29 5.25 -15.91 -2.71
C VAL A 29 5.77 -14.47 -2.73
N ASP A 30 7.06 -14.27 -2.52
CA ASP A 30 7.67 -12.94 -2.57
C ASP A 30 7.49 -12.28 -3.94
N GLU A 31 7.69 -13.05 -5.01
CA GLU A 31 7.48 -12.58 -6.38
C GLU A 31 6.03 -12.16 -6.61
N LEU A 32 5.07 -12.99 -6.19
CA LEU A 32 3.65 -12.69 -6.34
C LEU A 32 3.24 -11.44 -5.55
N ASN A 33 3.74 -11.31 -4.34
CA ASN A 33 3.43 -10.16 -3.49
C ASN A 33 3.99 -8.87 -4.06
N TRP A 34 5.24 -8.87 -4.50
CA TRP A 34 5.86 -7.70 -5.09
C TRP A 34 5.16 -7.29 -6.38
N ASN A 35 4.89 -8.26 -7.26
CA ASN A 35 4.22 -8.00 -8.53
C ASN A 35 2.80 -7.48 -8.34
N ALA A 36 2.07 -7.96 -7.34
CA ALA A 36 0.73 -7.48 -7.03
C ALA A 36 0.75 -5.99 -6.67
N CYS A 37 1.68 -5.58 -5.83
CA CYS A 37 1.85 -4.17 -5.47
C CYS A 37 2.26 -3.34 -6.69
N ASN A 38 3.22 -3.81 -7.46
CA ASN A 38 3.69 -3.11 -8.64
C ASN A 38 2.56 -2.93 -9.66
N ASN A 39 1.78 -3.96 -9.92
CA ASN A 39 0.66 -3.90 -10.85
C ASN A 39 -0.45 -2.97 -10.35
N ALA A 40 -0.76 -3.04 -9.06
CA ALA A 40 -1.80 -2.20 -8.47
C ALA A 40 -1.46 -0.71 -8.58
N LEU A 41 -0.18 -0.36 -8.53
CA LEU A 41 0.28 1.04 -8.57
C LEU A 41 0.70 1.51 -9.96
N SER A 42 0.75 0.61 -10.96
CA SER A 42 1.34 0.90 -12.28
C SER A 42 0.66 2.02 -13.05
N ASN A 43 -0.64 2.19 -12.86
CA ASN A 43 -1.43 3.21 -13.58
C ASN A 43 -1.57 4.52 -12.81
N MET A 44 -0.88 4.65 -11.70
CA MET A 44 -0.97 5.85 -10.86
C MET A 44 0.13 6.84 -11.21
N SER A 45 -0.15 8.13 -10.99
CA SER A 45 0.87 9.16 -11.16
C SER A 45 1.99 8.96 -10.14
N VAL A 46 3.17 9.51 -10.44
CA VAL A 46 4.31 9.47 -9.53
C VAL A 46 3.94 10.09 -8.17
N TYR A 47 3.20 11.19 -8.20
CA TYR A 47 2.73 11.86 -6.99
C TYR A 47 1.89 10.91 -6.11
N THR A 48 0.93 10.22 -6.71
CA THR A 48 0.06 9.29 -5.98
C THR A 48 0.84 8.09 -5.45
N LYS A 49 1.75 7.53 -6.25
CA LYS A 49 2.62 6.43 -5.81
C LYS A 49 3.46 6.82 -4.60
N ASP A 50 4.07 8.00 -4.64
CA ASP A 50 4.90 8.49 -3.55
C ASP A 50 4.09 8.67 -2.28
N LEU A 51 2.89 9.23 -2.39
CA LEU A 51 1.98 9.40 -1.26
C LEU A 51 1.62 8.05 -0.63
N ILE A 52 1.27 7.07 -1.45
CA ILE A 52 0.92 5.73 -0.97
C ILE A 52 2.12 5.08 -0.29
N CYS A 53 3.31 5.20 -0.86
CA CYS A 53 4.52 4.67 -0.24
C CYS A 53 4.80 5.31 1.12
N GLU A 54 4.63 6.62 1.25
CA GLU A 54 4.81 7.31 2.53
C GLU A 54 3.78 6.85 3.57
N LEU A 55 2.54 6.61 3.15
CA LEU A 55 1.49 6.09 4.04
C LEU A 55 1.84 4.70 4.57
N TYR A 56 2.41 3.84 3.74
CA TYR A 56 2.76 2.48 4.15
C TYR A 56 4.10 2.36 4.86
N LYS A 57 4.97 3.37 4.76
CA LYS A 57 6.22 3.40 5.54
C LYS A 57 5.94 3.52 7.03
N ASP A 58 4.91 4.27 7.39
CA ASP A 58 4.47 4.46 8.76
C ASP A 58 2.94 4.45 8.77
N ALA A 59 2.37 3.34 9.22
CA ALA A 59 0.92 3.13 9.22
C ALA A 59 0.22 3.76 10.42
N SER A 60 0.91 4.59 11.20
CA SER A 60 0.30 5.26 12.34
C SER A 60 -0.74 6.28 11.91
N ARG A 61 -1.74 6.49 12.77
CA ARG A 61 -2.77 7.50 12.54
C ARG A 61 -2.17 8.91 12.44
N ASP A 62 -1.15 9.19 13.24
CA ASP A 62 -0.48 10.49 13.21
C ASP A 62 0.13 10.78 11.83
N ASN A 63 0.74 9.79 11.21
CA ASN A 63 1.30 9.93 9.87
C ASN A 63 0.20 10.14 8.82
N VAL A 64 -0.92 9.43 8.94
CA VAL A 64 -2.06 9.59 8.03
C VAL A 64 -2.62 11.02 8.14
N ILE A 65 -2.79 11.53 9.34
CA ILE A 65 -3.28 12.89 9.58
C ILE A 65 -2.31 13.93 8.98
N ARG A 66 -1.00 13.75 9.22
CA ARG A 66 0.03 14.65 8.70
C ARG A 66 0.00 14.69 7.18
N LEU A 67 -0.01 13.54 6.52
CA LEU A 67 -0.02 13.45 5.07
C LEU A 67 -1.31 13.98 4.46
N ALA A 68 -2.44 13.78 5.14
CA ALA A 68 -3.71 14.35 4.70
C ALA A 68 -3.64 15.88 4.69
N ALA A 69 -3.15 16.46 5.77
CA ALA A 69 -2.99 17.92 5.86
C ALA A 69 -2.05 18.46 4.80
N GLU A 70 -0.91 17.81 4.58
CA GLU A 70 0.08 18.21 3.56
C GLU A 70 -0.47 18.17 2.14
N ASN A 71 -1.46 17.33 1.89
CA ASN A 71 -2.04 17.12 0.57
C ASN A 71 -3.44 17.72 0.42
N ASN A 72 -3.85 18.57 1.35
CA ASN A 72 -5.17 19.22 1.36
C ASN A 72 -6.33 18.20 1.28
N MET A 73 -6.18 17.08 1.97
CA MET A 73 -7.18 16.02 2.06
C MET A 73 -7.70 15.90 3.48
N SER A 74 -8.93 15.45 3.64
CA SER A 74 -9.43 15.07 4.95
C SER A 74 -8.83 13.73 5.38
N GLU A 75 -8.78 13.48 6.69
CA GLU A 75 -8.39 12.16 7.22
C GLU A 75 -9.27 11.07 6.62
N PHE A 76 -10.58 11.33 6.51
CA PHE A 76 -11.54 10.38 5.95
C PHE A 76 -11.17 10.00 4.50
N ASP A 77 -10.86 10.99 3.66
CA ASP A 77 -10.47 10.76 2.27
C ASP A 77 -9.17 9.96 2.17
N MET A 78 -8.22 10.22 3.07
CA MET A 78 -6.97 9.47 3.11
C MET A 78 -7.21 8.00 3.46
N TRP A 79 -8.08 7.72 4.45
CA TRP A 79 -8.46 6.34 4.78
C TRP A 79 -9.19 5.65 3.64
N LYS A 80 -10.03 6.38 2.90
CA LYS A 80 -10.70 5.84 1.69
C LYS A 80 -9.67 5.44 0.64
N LEU A 81 -8.66 6.26 0.43
CA LEU A 81 -7.58 5.96 -0.52
C LEU A 81 -6.85 4.68 -0.11
N LEU A 82 -6.49 4.55 1.17
CA LEU A 82 -5.82 3.35 1.67
C LEU A 82 -6.66 2.09 1.47
N ARG A 83 -7.97 2.16 1.73
CA ARG A 83 -8.86 1.02 1.52
C ARG A 83 -8.97 0.64 0.04
N ALA A 84 -9.01 1.64 -0.84
CA ALA A 84 -9.05 1.38 -2.28
C ALA A 84 -7.78 0.69 -2.76
N ILE A 85 -6.61 1.12 -2.28
CA ILE A 85 -5.32 0.51 -2.60
C ILE A 85 -5.26 -0.92 -2.05
N GLU A 86 -5.68 -1.13 -0.81
CA GLU A 86 -5.73 -2.46 -0.21
C GLU A 86 -6.54 -3.42 -1.08
N LYS A 87 -7.72 -2.99 -1.53
CA LYS A 87 -8.56 -3.82 -2.42
C LYS A 87 -7.88 -4.13 -3.74
N ARG A 88 -7.22 -3.14 -4.35
CA ARG A 88 -6.52 -3.35 -5.62
C ARG A 88 -5.39 -4.37 -5.49
N ILE A 89 -4.58 -4.25 -4.44
CA ILE A 89 -3.49 -5.18 -4.21
C ILE A 89 -4.04 -6.58 -3.92
N ALA A 90 -5.07 -6.68 -3.08
CA ALA A 90 -5.69 -7.96 -2.76
C ALA A 90 -6.23 -8.64 -4.01
N LYS A 91 -6.85 -7.88 -4.91
CA LYS A 91 -7.39 -8.38 -6.17
C LYS A 91 -6.26 -8.86 -7.10
N GLU A 92 -5.20 -8.07 -7.24
CA GLU A 92 -4.04 -8.44 -8.06
C GLU A 92 -3.35 -9.68 -7.52
N ARG A 93 -3.35 -9.87 -6.21
CA ARG A 93 -2.74 -11.01 -5.55
C ARG A 93 -3.64 -12.25 -5.58
N GLY A 94 -4.92 -12.10 -5.94
CA GLY A 94 -5.89 -13.20 -5.96
C GLY A 94 -6.46 -13.55 -4.59
N LEU A 95 -6.47 -12.60 -3.66
CA LEU A 95 -7.00 -12.82 -2.30
C LEU A 95 -8.50 -12.53 -2.19
N ILE A 96 -9.04 -11.82 -3.15
CA ILE A 96 -10.47 -11.52 -3.22
C ILE A 96 -10.99 -11.60 -4.64
#